data_b5dabc5a9f20ec3e8e29105220b398c9
#
_entry.id   b5dabc5a9f20ec3e8e29105220b398c9
#
_cell.length_a   1.000
_cell.length_b   1.000
_cell.length_c   1.000
_cell.angle_alpha   90.00
_cell.angle_beta   90.00
_cell.angle_gamma   90.00
#
_symmetry.space_group_name_H-M   'P 1'
#
loop_
_entity.id
_entity.type
_entity.pdbx_description
1 polymer ?
#
loop_
_entity_poly.entity_id
_entity_poly.type
_entity_poly.pdbx_seq_one_letter_code
_entity_poly.pdbx_strand_id
1 'polypeptide(L)'
;MNTYKHFLFLVLLTSIISCSKEDVYTPLVAEEHEELSGGETTIFDGGVNAFGIQASNLKGDNALFFFTGNSLFNQNWVTAPASTTARDGLGPYFNARACSTCHFRDGRGRAPEVIGEINHGLLLRLSTPGITSTGASNPDPIYGGQLQDQSIQNTTTEGSFDVTYTPVFVNYPSGETVTLRKPSYTIKNLAYGNLASSVQISPRVAQQMPGLGLLEAIPEATILEFADEKDVNNDGISGKPNYVWDVEKQAESIGRFGWKANQPSIKQQVAGAFSGDLGLTSSLFPNENCPDGVDCSQFPNGGTPEVTDKALSRVTIYSSTLGVPVRRNHDDQEILEGKELFNSINCKACHIPKTMTGTHSIPALENQIIRPYTDLLLHDMGNDLADNAPDFKATGNEWRTPPLWGIGLIETVNGHTNLLHDGRARNIEEAILWHGGEAEKAKQDFVNLSLTERKKVLDFIKSL
;
A
#
# COMPACT_ATOMS: atom_id res chain seq x y z
N MET A 1 -105.08 -13.49 -2.18
CA MET A 1 -104.24 -13.89 -3.32
C MET A 1 -102.92 -13.24 -3.13
N ASN A 2 -101.91 -13.98 -2.54
CA ASN A 2 -100.59 -13.45 -2.24
C ASN A 2 -99.64 -14.12 -3.21
N THR A 3 -98.95 -13.33 -4.01
CA THR A 3 -97.88 -13.74 -4.89
C THR A 3 -96.53 -13.46 -4.21
N TYR A 4 -95.79 -14.49 -3.83
CA TYR A 4 -94.40 -14.43 -3.36
C TYR A 4 -93.48 -14.29 -4.57
N LYS A 5 -92.63 -13.27 -4.60
CA LYS A 5 -91.53 -13.12 -5.55
C LYS A 5 -90.21 -13.65 -4.84
N HIS A 6 -89.71 -14.72 -5.35
CA HIS A 6 -88.37 -15.19 -4.93
C HIS A 6 -87.25 -14.38 -5.63
N PHE A 7 -86.43 -13.69 -4.85
CA PHE A 7 -85.20 -13.05 -5.33
C PHE A 7 -84.03 -14.03 -5.19
N LEU A 8 -83.50 -14.43 -6.32
CA LEU A 8 -82.29 -15.27 -6.36
C LEU A 8 -81.05 -14.41 -6.25
N PHE A 9 -80.28 -14.51 -5.14
CA PHE A 9 -79.01 -13.78 -4.98
C PHE A 9 -77.88 -14.65 -5.58
N LEU A 10 -77.35 -14.21 -6.71
CA LEU A 10 -76.19 -14.86 -7.34
C LEU A 10 -74.91 -14.27 -6.68
N VAL A 11 -74.21 -15.06 -5.83
CA VAL A 11 -72.92 -14.68 -5.25
C VAL A 11 -71.84 -15.01 -6.28
N LEU A 12 -71.26 -13.97 -6.88
CA LEU A 12 -70.13 -14.08 -7.79
C LEU A 12 -68.85 -14.25 -6.93
N LEU A 13 -68.28 -15.43 -6.85
CA LEU A 13 -66.99 -15.71 -6.22
C LEU A 13 -65.90 -15.25 -7.20
N THR A 14 -65.32 -14.05 -6.99
CA THR A 14 -64.13 -13.60 -7.69
C THR A 14 -62.89 -14.21 -6.99
N SER A 15 -62.36 -15.25 -7.58
CA SER A 15 -61.03 -15.81 -7.22
C SER A 15 -59.95 -14.81 -7.64
N ILE A 16 -59.37 -14.11 -6.66
CA ILE A 16 -58.16 -13.29 -6.86
C ILE A 16 -56.99 -14.27 -7.03
N ILE A 17 -56.58 -14.49 -8.25
CA ILE A 17 -55.29 -15.18 -8.57
C ILE A 17 -54.20 -14.14 -8.29
N SER A 18 -53.62 -14.17 -7.10
CA SER A 18 -52.38 -13.46 -6.77
C SER A 18 -51.23 -14.20 -7.50
N CYS A 19 -50.82 -13.66 -8.66
CA CYS A 19 -49.51 -14.01 -9.22
C CYS A 19 -48.44 -13.41 -8.32
N SER A 20 -47.90 -14.19 -7.37
CA SER A 20 -46.59 -13.92 -6.80
C SER A 20 -45.59 -14.07 -7.95
N LYS A 21 -44.99 -12.97 -8.42
CA LYS A 21 -43.77 -13.07 -9.19
C LYS A 21 -42.75 -13.73 -8.24
N GLU A 22 -42.43 -14.98 -8.45
CA GLU A 22 -41.19 -15.54 -7.94
C GLU A 22 -40.09 -14.71 -8.58
N ASP A 23 -39.36 -13.96 -7.80
CA ASP A 23 -38.11 -13.34 -8.25
C ASP A 23 -37.20 -14.47 -8.67
N VAL A 24 -37.06 -14.68 -9.97
CA VAL A 24 -36.16 -15.69 -10.52
C VAL A 24 -34.75 -15.22 -10.16
N TYR A 25 -34.14 -15.88 -9.19
CA TYR A 25 -32.75 -15.67 -8.83
C TYR A 25 -31.89 -15.86 -10.09
N THR A 26 -31.26 -14.76 -10.53
CA THR A 26 -30.29 -14.79 -11.62
C THR A 26 -28.90 -14.79 -10.99
N PRO A 27 -28.13 -15.89 -11.13
CA PRO A 27 -26.77 -15.96 -10.62
C PRO A 27 -25.92 -14.81 -11.19
N LEU A 28 -25.07 -14.22 -10.35
CA LEU A 28 -24.05 -13.28 -10.80
C LEU A 28 -23.00 -14.03 -11.60
N VAL A 29 -22.40 -13.35 -12.57
CA VAL A 29 -21.36 -13.91 -13.43
C VAL A 29 -20.10 -13.05 -13.33
N ALA A 30 -18.97 -13.70 -13.14
CA ALA A 30 -17.67 -13.03 -13.17
C ALA A 30 -17.39 -12.43 -14.55
N GLU A 31 -16.61 -11.35 -14.61
CA GLU A 31 -16.09 -10.82 -15.87
C GLU A 31 -15.15 -11.83 -16.52
N GLU A 32 -15.06 -11.81 -17.84
CA GLU A 32 -14.08 -12.61 -18.57
C GLU A 32 -12.65 -12.26 -18.10
N HIS A 33 -11.86 -13.27 -17.77
CA HIS A 33 -10.49 -13.14 -17.24
C HIS A 33 -10.40 -12.31 -15.94
N GLU A 34 -11.43 -12.33 -15.11
CA GLU A 34 -11.43 -11.60 -13.84
C GLU A 34 -10.40 -12.15 -12.83
N GLU A 35 -10.02 -13.41 -12.98
CA GLU A 35 -8.96 -14.06 -12.20
C GLU A 35 -7.56 -13.45 -12.46
N LEU A 36 -7.34 -12.89 -13.64
CA LEU A 36 -6.04 -12.33 -14.05
C LEU A 36 -5.83 -10.92 -13.50
N SER A 37 -5.57 -10.81 -12.19
CA SER A 37 -5.39 -9.49 -11.53
C SER A 37 -4.28 -8.63 -12.13
N GLY A 38 -3.21 -9.25 -12.65
CA GLY A 38 -2.08 -8.59 -13.32
C GLY A 38 -2.09 -8.75 -14.84
N GLY A 39 -3.22 -9.12 -15.48
CA GLY A 39 -3.24 -9.47 -16.89
C GLY A 39 -2.34 -10.67 -17.16
N GLU A 40 -1.57 -10.67 -18.26
CA GLU A 40 -0.65 -11.75 -18.61
C GLU A 40 0.54 -11.91 -17.65
N THR A 41 0.80 -10.94 -16.77
CA THR A 41 1.84 -11.04 -15.73
C THR A 41 1.40 -11.89 -14.55
N THR A 42 0.10 -12.27 -14.48
CA THR A 42 -0.48 -12.99 -13.35
C THR A 42 0.22 -14.32 -13.13
N ILE A 43 0.52 -14.63 -11.87
CA ILE A 43 1.12 -15.91 -11.45
C ILE A 43 0.09 -16.76 -10.73
N PHE A 44 0.14 -18.07 -10.96
CA PHE A 44 -0.82 -19.04 -10.42
C PHE A 44 -0.23 -19.76 -9.21
N ASP A 45 0.13 -18.98 -8.19
CA ASP A 45 0.63 -19.47 -6.91
C ASP A 45 -0.09 -18.71 -5.78
N GLY A 46 -0.61 -19.45 -4.81
CA GLY A 46 -1.25 -18.92 -3.59
C GLY A 46 -0.51 -19.35 -2.32
N GLY A 47 0.72 -19.85 -2.46
CA GLY A 47 1.55 -20.32 -1.33
C GLY A 47 2.43 -19.22 -0.73
N VAL A 48 3.32 -19.64 0.14
CA VAL A 48 4.23 -18.75 0.90
C VAL A 48 5.21 -17.94 0.03
N ASN A 49 5.39 -18.33 -1.23
CA ASN A 49 6.28 -17.66 -2.18
C ASN A 49 5.53 -16.83 -3.24
N ALA A 50 4.21 -16.71 -3.13
CA ALA A 50 3.36 -16.08 -4.14
C ALA A 50 3.80 -14.65 -4.53
N PHE A 51 4.45 -13.90 -3.63
CA PHE A 51 4.88 -12.54 -3.93
C PHE A 51 6.26 -12.44 -4.57
N GLY A 52 7.09 -13.51 -4.49
CA GLY A 52 8.47 -13.52 -4.98
C GLY A 52 8.65 -14.13 -6.38
N ILE A 53 7.58 -14.37 -7.13
CA ILE A 53 7.61 -15.02 -8.45
C ILE A 53 7.62 -13.96 -9.55
N GLN A 54 8.49 -14.15 -10.56
CA GLN A 54 8.52 -13.26 -11.72
C GLN A 54 7.20 -13.30 -12.52
N ALA A 55 6.87 -12.21 -13.17
CA ALA A 55 5.75 -12.12 -14.09
C ALA A 55 5.74 -13.27 -15.12
N SER A 56 4.58 -13.92 -15.32
CA SER A 56 4.46 -15.14 -16.14
C SER A 56 4.88 -14.96 -17.60
N ASN A 57 4.70 -13.76 -18.14
CA ASN A 57 5.06 -13.38 -19.50
C ASN A 57 6.47 -12.76 -19.63
N LEU A 58 7.27 -12.71 -18.55
CA LEU A 58 8.61 -12.12 -18.56
C LEU A 58 9.58 -12.99 -19.36
N LYS A 59 10.31 -12.40 -20.32
CA LYS A 59 11.21 -13.09 -21.24
C LYS A 59 12.54 -12.36 -21.44
N GLY A 60 13.46 -13.05 -22.11
CA GLY A 60 14.75 -12.49 -22.54
C GLY A 60 15.65 -12.07 -21.38
N ASP A 61 16.40 -11.01 -21.59
CA ASP A 61 17.37 -10.50 -20.61
C ASP A 61 16.72 -10.08 -19.29
N ASN A 62 15.49 -9.56 -19.35
CA ASN A 62 14.78 -9.14 -18.14
C ASN A 62 14.49 -10.33 -17.19
N ALA A 63 14.25 -11.53 -17.73
CA ALA A 63 14.11 -12.74 -16.92
C ALA A 63 15.42 -13.14 -16.23
N LEU A 64 16.58 -12.95 -16.89
CA LEU A 64 17.89 -13.16 -16.26
C LEU A 64 18.21 -12.07 -15.23
N PHE A 65 17.85 -10.84 -15.52
CA PHE A 65 18.07 -9.71 -14.62
C PHE A 65 17.20 -9.77 -13.37
N PHE A 66 16.00 -10.37 -13.46
CA PHE A 66 15.16 -10.67 -12.31
C PHE A 66 15.94 -11.45 -11.23
N PHE A 67 16.61 -12.55 -11.60
CA PHE A 67 17.35 -13.36 -10.63
C PHE A 67 18.56 -12.64 -10.04
N THR A 68 19.24 -11.80 -10.83
CA THR A 68 20.33 -10.97 -10.31
C THR A 68 19.80 -9.91 -9.35
N GLY A 69 18.67 -9.26 -9.69
CA GLY A 69 18.01 -8.28 -8.83
C GLY A 69 17.50 -8.91 -7.54
N ASN A 70 16.88 -10.10 -7.63
CA ASN A 70 16.47 -10.90 -6.48
C ASN A 70 17.64 -11.15 -5.51
N SER A 71 18.79 -11.53 -6.04
CA SER A 71 19.99 -11.74 -5.22
C SER A 71 20.42 -10.47 -4.49
N LEU A 72 20.45 -9.33 -5.17
CA LEU A 72 20.80 -8.03 -4.57
C LEU A 72 19.78 -7.56 -3.54
N PHE A 73 18.49 -7.81 -3.78
CA PHE A 73 17.39 -7.45 -2.89
C PHE A 73 17.40 -8.25 -1.57
N ASN A 74 17.78 -9.54 -1.65
CA ASN A 74 17.70 -10.47 -0.53
C ASN A 74 19.02 -10.62 0.26
N GLN A 75 20.17 -10.22 -0.29
CA GLN A 75 21.44 -10.40 0.38
C GLN A 75 21.83 -9.18 1.21
N ASN A 76 22.35 -9.44 2.41
CA ASN A 76 22.80 -8.36 3.29
C ASN A 76 24.00 -7.60 2.71
N TRP A 77 23.92 -6.29 2.77
CA TRP A 77 25.08 -5.41 2.62
C TRP A 77 25.94 -5.46 3.90
N VAL A 78 27.22 -5.27 3.75
CA VAL A 78 28.21 -5.35 4.84
C VAL A 78 29.09 -4.10 4.85
N THR A 79 29.68 -3.81 6.01
CA THR A 79 30.63 -2.69 6.15
C THR A 79 31.86 -2.92 5.28
N ALA A 80 32.32 -1.89 4.57
CA ALA A 80 33.58 -1.92 3.81
C ALA A 80 34.80 -1.84 4.73
N PRO A 81 36.00 -2.35 4.28
CA PRO A 81 36.18 -3.21 3.13
C PRO A 81 35.81 -4.66 3.45
N ALA A 82 35.20 -5.36 2.50
CA ALA A 82 34.84 -6.75 2.65
C ALA A 82 35.27 -7.58 1.44
N SER A 83 35.38 -8.90 1.61
CA SER A 83 35.68 -9.81 0.50
C SER A 83 34.58 -9.84 -0.57
N THR A 84 33.38 -9.44 -0.22
CA THR A 84 32.23 -9.31 -1.13
C THR A 84 32.05 -7.86 -1.63
N THR A 85 33.01 -7.40 -2.45
CA THR A 85 33.09 -6.01 -2.93
C THR A 85 31.87 -5.53 -3.74
N ALA A 86 31.01 -6.44 -4.18
CA ALA A 86 29.77 -6.09 -4.89
C ALA A 86 28.63 -5.66 -3.93
N ARG A 87 28.80 -5.81 -2.62
CA ARG A 87 27.83 -5.55 -1.56
C ARG A 87 28.48 -5.08 -0.26
N ASP A 88 29.64 -4.48 -0.32
CA ASP A 88 30.22 -3.74 0.80
C ASP A 88 29.87 -2.25 0.71
N GLY A 89 30.15 -1.49 1.77
CA GLY A 89 29.78 -0.09 1.86
C GLY A 89 28.46 0.17 2.58
N LEU A 90 27.93 -0.81 3.35
CA LEU A 90 26.78 -0.53 4.23
C LEU A 90 27.03 0.76 5.01
N GLY A 91 26.10 1.70 4.91
CA GLY A 91 26.24 3.03 5.50
C GLY A 91 26.42 3.02 7.02
N PRO A 92 26.98 4.08 7.59
CA PRO A 92 27.24 4.14 9.03
C PRO A 92 25.96 4.09 9.88
N TYR A 93 24.86 4.58 9.34
CA TYR A 93 23.51 4.55 9.93
C TYR A 93 22.53 3.94 8.95
N PHE A 94 21.67 3.06 9.42
CA PHE A 94 20.71 2.34 8.58
C PHE A 94 19.54 1.78 9.40
N ASN A 95 18.47 1.34 8.74
CA ASN A 95 17.37 0.60 9.36
C ASN A 95 17.38 -0.89 8.98
N ALA A 96 17.98 -1.24 7.85
CA ALA A 96 18.06 -2.60 7.36
C ALA A 96 19.37 -2.87 6.62
N ARG A 97 19.78 -4.14 6.55
CA ARG A 97 20.95 -4.57 5.77
C ARG A 97 20.60 -5.15 4.41
N ALA A 98 19.33 -5.41 4.17
CA ALA A 98 18.78 -5.89 2.90
C ALA A 98 17.33 -5.41 2.76
N CYS A 99 16.86 -5.25 1.54
CA CYS A 99 15.46 -4.87 1.27
C CYS A 99 14.50 -5.91 1.85
N SER A 100 14.84 -7.20 1.74
CA SER A 100 14.02 -8.30 2.27
C SER A 100 13.93 -8.36 3.80
N THR A 101 14.69 -7.56 4.54
CA THR A 101 14.53 -7.42 6.00
C THR A 101 13.16 -6.80 6.32
N CYS A 102 12.74 -5.78 5.55
CA CYS A 102 11.44 -5.11 5.70
C CYS A 102 10.38 -5.68 4.77
N HIS A 103 10.78 -6.10 3.56
CA HIS A 103 9.92 -6.74 2.56
C HIS A 103 10.14 -8.28 2.57
N PHE A 104 9.90 -8.89 3.73
CA PHE A 104 10.08 -10.33 3.87
C PHE A 104 9.25 -11.11 2.86
N ARG A 105 9.91 -11.96 2.04
CA ARG A 105 9.29 -12.68 0.89
C ARG A 105 8.55 -11.77 -0.07
N ASP A 106 9.11 -10.58 -0.34
CA ASP A 106 8.51 -9.54 -1.20
C ASP A 106 7.14 -9.03 -0.71
N GLY A 107 6.82 -9.33 0.52
CA GLY A 107 5.59 -8.99 1.17
C GLY A 107 5.68 -7.73 2.03
N ARG A 108 4.87 -7.72 3.07
CA ARG A 108 4.61 -6.55 3.89
C ARG A 108 5.33 -6.61 5.22
N GLY A 109 5.87 -5.48 5.67
CA GLY A 109 6.36 -5.28 7.03
C GLY A 109 5.22 -5.18 8.05
N ARG A 110 5.57 -5.29 9.32
CA ARG A 110 4.63 -5.10 10.44
C ARG A 110 5.23 -4.20 11.54
N ALA A 111 4.35 -3.53 12.27
CA ALA A 111 4.73 -2.80 13.46
C ALA A 111 5.01 -3.76 14.63
N PRO A 112 5.91 -3.40 15.57
CA PRO A 112 6.05 -4.10 16.84
C PRO A 112 4.72 -4.18 17.59
N GLU A 113 4.41 -5.33 18.18
CA GLU A 113 3.17 -5.52 18.96
C GLU A 113 3.36 -5.23 20.44
N VAL A 114 4.59 -5.39 20.93
CA VAL A 114 4.97 -5.14 22.32
C VAL A 114 6.27 -4.35 22.39
N ILE A 115 6.44 -3.62 23.50
CA ILE A 115 7.69 -2.87 23.79
C ILE A 115 8.88 -3.83 23.81
N GLY A 116 9.95 -3.47 23.11
CA GLY A 116 11.18 -4.26 23.02
C GLY A 116 11.16 -5.39 21.99
N GLU A 117 10.07 -5.55 21.24
CA GLU A 117 10.06 -6.47 20.09
C GLU A 117 10.99 -5.95 18.98
N ILE A 118 11.65 -6.88 18.29
CA ILE A 118 12.46 -6.56 17.12
C ILE A 118 11.53 -5.98 16.03
N ASN A 119 11.94 -4.86 15.47
CA ASN A 119 11.21 -4.21 14.38
C ASN A 119 11.31 -5.03 13.08
N HIS A 120 10.17 -5.23 12.41
CA HIS A 120 10.04 -6.00 11.18
C HIS A 120 9.50 -5.13 10.02
N GLY A 121 10.12 -3.97 9.81
CA GLY A 121 9.82 -3.12 8.66
C GLY A 121 8.90 -1.94 8.92
N LEU A 122 8.83 -1.43 10.14
CA LEU A 122 8.29 -0.12 10.47
C LEU A 122 9.41 0.92 10.50
N LEU A 123 9.26 2.00 9.76
CA LEU A 123 10.14 3.17 9.75
C LEU A 123 9.44 4.37 10.36
N LEU A 124 10.19 5.27 11.00
CA LEU A 124 9.72 6.58 11.42
C LEU A 124 10.33 7.64 10.51
N ARG A 125 9.52 8.19 9.60
CA ARG A 125 9.89 9.38 8.85
C ARG A 125 9.79 10.58 9.76
N LEU A 126 10.77 11.49 9.64
CA LEU A 126 10.87 12.70 10.43
C LEU A 126 10.76 13.93 9.52
N SER A 127 9.95 14.88 9.93
CA SER A 127 9.88 16.17 9.24
C SER A 127 9.61 17.30 10.22
N THR A 128 9.89 18.53 9.79
CA THR A 128 9.50 19.75 10.47
C THR A 128 8.58 20.56 9.56
N PRO A 129 7.78 21.49 10.09
CA PRO A 129 6.93 22.34 9.28
C PRO A 129 7.69 23.06 8.16
N GLY A 130 7.10 23.09 6.98
CA GLY A 130 7.70 23.65 5.76
C GLY A 130 8.03 22.61 4.72
N ILE A 131 8.55 23.05 3.59
CA ILE A 131 8.96 22.23 2.44
C ILE A 131 10.33 22.67 1.95
N THR A 132 11.06 21.76 1.35
CA THR A 132 12.33 22.04 0.64
C THR A 132 12.09 22.80 -0.66
N SER A 133 13.15 23.22 -1.33
CA SER A 133 13.09 23.88 -2.65
C SER A 133 12.48 23.00 -3.73
N THR A 134 12.49 21.68 -3.54
CA THR A 134 11.88 20.68 -4.46
C THR A 134 10.46 20.30 -4.04
N GLY A 135 9.91 20.90 -2.99
CA GLY A 135 8.57 20.60 -2.47
C GLY A 135 8.47 19.39 -1.54
N ALA A 136 9.57 18.67 -1.30
CA ALA A 136 9.59 17.57 -0.34
C ALA A 136 9.42 18.07 1.10
N SER A 137 9.04 17.17 2.02
CA SER A 137 9.00 17.48 3.46
C SER A 137 10.33 18.04 3.95
N ASN A 138 10.27 19.07 4.80
CA ASN A 138 11.46 19.62 5.41
C ASN A 138 11.97 18.65 6.50
N PRO A 139 13.21 18.11 6.38
CA PRO A 139 13.71 17.10 7.33
C PRO A 139 13.96 17.67 8.73
N ASP A 140 14.07 16.78 9.73
CA ASP A 140 14.61 17.17 11.03
C ASP A 140 16.07 17.66 10.86
N PRO A 141 16.47 18.78 11.46
CA PRO A 141 17.78 19.37 11.22
C PRO A 141 18.97 18.51 11.69
N ILE A 142 18.76 17.57 12.62
CA ILE A 142 19.82 16.69 13.14
C ILE A 142 19.76 15.30 12.50
N TYR A 143 18.58 14.69 12.47
CA TYR A 143 18.36 13.30 12.08
C TYR A 143 17.88 13.12 10.64
N GLY A 144 17.76 14.19 9.89
CA GLY A 144 17.29 14.10 8.50
C GLY A 144 15.82 13.69 8.38
N GLY A 145 15.49 13.02 7.29
CA GLY A 145 14.10 12.64 6.95
C GLY A 145 13.63 11.30 7.51
N GLN A 146 14.47 10.56 8.26
CA GLN A 146 14.17 9.24 8.80
C GLN A 146 15.09 8.90 9.97
N LEU A 147 14.54 8.36 11.05
CA LEU A 147 15.31 7.89 12.20
C LEU A 147 16.02 6.57 11.85
N GLN A 148 17.34 6.53 11.99
CA GLN A 148 18.15 5.33 11.78
C GLN A 148 18.36 4.59 13.11
N ASP A 149 17.74 3.44 13.27
CA ASP A 149 17.75 2.67 14.53
C ASP A 149 18.87 1.62 14.61
N GLN A 150 19.69 1.54 13.57
CA GLN A 150 20.88 0.67 13.51
C GLN A 150 22.12 1.45 13.04
N SER A 151 23.29 0.91 13.34
CA SER A 151 24.58 1.47 12.91
C SER A 151 25.61 0.36 12.68
N ILE A 152 26.72 0.69 12.00
CA ILE A 152 27.87 -0.19 11.88
C ILE A 152 28.58 -0.35 13.22
N GLN A 153 29.49 -1.32 13.30
CA GLN A 153 30.26 -1.58 14.52
C GLN A 153 31.08 -0.35 14.94
N ASN A 154 31.12 -0.07 16.25
CA ASN A 154 31.77 1.09 16.89
C ASN A 154 31.13 2.45 16.57
N THR A 155 29.94 2.47 16.04
CA THR A 155 29.15 3.69 15.81
C THR A 155 27.90 3.63 16.66
N THR A 156 27.54 4.75 17.31
CA THR A 156 26.31 4.84 18.11
C THR A 156 25.13 5.07 17.18
N THR A 157 24.04 4.31 17.34
CA THR A 157 22.80 4.52 16.58
C THR A 157 22.20 5.90 16.82
N GLU A 158 21.43 6.40 15.89
CA GLU A 158 20.75 7.70 16.07
C GLU A 158 19.79 7.70 17.24
N GLY A 159 19.04 6.62 17.40
CA GLY A 159 18.08 6.45 18.47
C GLY A 159 17.34 5.13 18.35
N SER A 160 16.27 4.99 19.11
CA SER A 160 15.34 3.87 19.05
C SER A 160 13.93 4.37 19.34
N PHE A 161 12.93 3.52 19.15
CA PHE A 161 11.56 3.88 19.46
C PHE A 161 10.76 2.70 20.01
N ASP A 162 9.71 3.03 20.75
CA ASP A 162 8.69 2.08 21.19
C ASP A 162 7.35 2.43 20.55
N VAL A 163 6.53 1.39 20.36
CA VAL A 163 5.14 1.53 19.95
C VAL A 163 4.26 1.01 21.09
N THR A 164 3.25 1.78 21.44
CA THR A 164 2.22 1.39 22.41
C THR A 164 0.83 1.56 21.78
N TYR A 165 -0.15 0.83 22.26
CA TYR A 165 -1.48 0.83 21.67
C TYR A 165 -2.55 1.15 22.71
N THR A 166 -3.47 2.06 22.33
CA THR A 166 -4.67 2.38 23.12
C THR A 166 -5.90 1.77 22.41
N PRO A 167 -6.79 1.06 23.14
CA PRO A 167 -7.98 0.50 22.52
C PRO A 167 -8.97 1.59 22.08
N VAL A 168 -9.58 1.39 20.91
CA VAL A 168 -10.69 2.19 20.36
C VAL A 168 -11.83 1.23 20.04
N PHE A 169 -13.03 1.52 20.53
CA PHE A 169 -14.18 0.64 20.38
C PHE A 169 -15.12 1.11 19.28
N VAL A 170 -15.47 0.20 18.38
CA VAL A 170 -16.47 0.43 17.33
C VAL A 170 -17.63 -0.52 17.57
N ASN A 171 -18.84 0.02 17.70
CA ASN A 171 -20.05 -0.76 17.95
C ASN A 171 -20.87 -0.89 16.66
N TYR A 172 -21.25 -2.13 16.35
CA TYR A 172 -22.19 -2.40 15.28
C TYR A 172 -23.64 -2.24 15.75
N PRO A 173 -24.60 -1.91 14.87
CA PRO A 173 -26.03 -1.85 15.21
C PRO A 173 -26.59 -3.18 15.76
N SER A 174 -25.96 -4.31 15.39
CA SER A 174 -26.25 -5.67 15.91
C SER A 174 -25.89 -5.87 17.37
N GLY A 175 -25.13 -4.94 17.99
CA GLY A 175 -24.66 -5.03 19.37
C GLY A 175 -23.25 -5.63 19.52
N GLU A 176 -22.62 -6.06 18.44
CA GLU A 176 -21.22 -6.51 18.44
C GLU A 176 -20.28 -5.31 18.62
N THR A 177 -19.14 -5.53 19.27
CA THR A 177 -18.10 -4.51 19.45
C THR A 177 -16.77 -5.02 18.89
N VAL A 178 -16.15 -4.26 18.00
CA VAL A 178 -14.78 -4.48 17.54
C VAL A 178 -13.85 -3.54 18.29
N THR A 179 -12.75 -4.09 18.81
CA THR A 179 -11.72 -3.30 19.49
C THR A 179 -10.55 -3.04 18.53
N LEU A 180 -10.41 -1.82 18.08
CA LEU A 180 -9.27 -1.34 17.30
C LEU A 180 -8.12 -0.97 18.23
N ARG A 181 -6.92 -0.74 17.67
CA ARG A 181 -5.74 -0.30 18.42
C ARG A 181 -5.15 0.98 17.81
N LYS A 182 -5.13 2.08 18.58
CA LYS A 182 -4.50 3.35 18.17
C LYS A 182 -3.04 3.36 18.63
N PRO A 183 -2.06 3.43 17.70
CA PRO A 183 -0.66 3.44 18.07
C PRO A 183 -0.22 4.81 18.61
N SER A 184 0.79 4.76 19.47
CA SER A 184 1.57 5.91 19.92
C SER A 184 3.05 5.56 19.87
N TYR A 185 3.85 6.47 19.31
CA TYR A 185 5.29 6.29 19.07
C TYR A 185 6.08 7.14 20.04
N THR A 186 7.06 6.54 20.70
CA THR A 186 7.97 7.24 21.63
C THR A 186 9.40 7.02 21.18
N ILE A 187 10.04 8.08 20.65
CA ILE A 187 11.47 8.04 20.30
C ILE A 187 12.29 8.24 21.57
N LYS A 188 13.37 7.47 21.69
CA LYS A 188 14.24 7.42 22.86
C LYS A 188 15.69 7.18 22.48
N ASN A 189 16.61 7.33 23.44
CA ASN A 189 18.04 7.05 23.28
C ASN A 189 18.68 7.86 22.13
N LEU A 190 18.21 9.08 21.89
CA LEU A 190 18.79 9.98 20.88
C LEU A 190 20.26 10.29 21.23
N ALA A 191 21.18 10.04 20.29
CA ALA A 191 22.62 10.13 20.54
C ALA A 191 23.24 11.48 20.10
N TYR A 192 22.60 12.20 19.16
CA TYR A 192 23.19 13.34 18.48
C TYR A 192 22.49 14.67 18.85
N GLY A 193 21.61 14.66 19.83
CA GLY A 193 20.87 15.82 20.29
C GLY A 193 19.38 15.57 20.34
N ASN A 194 18.60 16.59 20.69
CA ASN A 194 17.14 16.48 20.72
C ASN A 194 16.57 16.70 19.32
N LEU A 195 15.49 16.00 19.01
CA LEU A 195 14.66 16.32 17.85
C LEU A 195 14.15 17.77 17.94
N ALA A 196 13.89 18.38 16.80
CA ALA A 196 13.22 19.67 16.76
C ALA A 196 11.89 19.60 17.53
N SER A 197 11.57 20.64 18.31
CA SER A 197 10.34 20.69 19.11
C SER A 197 9.06 20.61 18.27
N SER A 198 9.16 20.92 16.99
CA SER A 198 8.07 20.86 16.00
C SER A 198 8.13 19.63 15.12
N VAL A 199 8.95 18.61 15.46
CA VAL A 199 9.07 17.40 14.65
C VAL A 199 7.73 16.70 14.48
N GLN A 200 7.46 16.28 13.25
CA GLN A 200 6.33 15.46 12.86
C GLN A 200 6.85 14.05 12.58
N ILE A 201 6.20 13.05 13.17
CA ILE A 201 6.59 11.66 13.06
C ILE A 201 5.58 10.95 12.17
N SER A 202 6.02 10.42 11.04
CA SER A 202 5.21 9.66 10.09
C SER A 202 5.64 8.19 10.08
N PRO A 203 4.94 7.30 10.81
CA PRO A 203 5.24 5.88 10.84
C PRO A 203 4.80 5.21 9.53
N ARG A 204 5.68 4.39 8.95
CA ARG A 204 5.42 3.72 7.67
C ARG A 204 5.95 2.29 7.67
N VAL A 205 5.06 1.31 7.51
CA VAL A 205 5.45 -0.08 7.29
C VAL A 205 5.77 -0.32 5.81
N ALA A 206 6.69 -1.25 5.55
CA ALA A 206 6.99 -1.70 4.19
C ALA A 206 5.74 -2.26 3.51
N GLN A 207 5.52 -1.90 2.23
CA GLN A 207 4.39 -2.38 1.40
C GLN A 207 4.76 -3.67 0.67
N GLN A 208 3.76 -4.47 0.28
CA GLN A 208 3.99 -5.62 -0.60
C GLN A 208 4.45 -5.17 -1.99
N MET A 209 5.27 -5.99 -2.65
CA MET A 209 5.98 -5.67 -3.88
C MET A 209 5.30 -6.10 -5.20
N PRO A 210 4.39 -7.10 -5.25
CA PRO A 210 3.81 -7.57 -6.52
C PRO A 210 3.16 -6.46 -7.33
N GLY A 211 3.40 -6.48 -8.64
CA GLY A 211 2.71 -5.62 -9.60
C GLY A 211 3.18 -4.16 -9.67
N LEU A 212 4.27 -3.77 -9.00
CA LEU A 212 4.71 -2.36 -9.01
C LEU A 212 4.96 -1.84 -10.42
N GLY A 213 5.59 -2.64 -11.30
CA GLY A 213 5.82 -2.21 -12.68
C GLY A 213 4.54 -2.04 -13.50
N LEU A 214 3.48 -2.77 -13.18
CA LEU A 214 2.16 -2.54 -13.80
C LEU A 214 1.57 -1.20 -13.35
N LEU A 215 1.72 -0.82 -12.07
CA LEU A 215 1.30 0.49 -11.58
C LEU A 215 2.12 1.62 -12.22
N GLU A 216 3.43 1.40 -12.44
CA GLU A 216 4.30 2.36 -13.15
C GLU A 216 3.84 2.55 -14.59
N ALA A 217 3.40 1.50 -15.25
CA ALA A 217 2.96 1.49 -16.64
C ALA A 217 1.56 2.08 -16.87
N ILE A 218 0.78 2.40 -15.85
CA ILE A 218 -0.51 3.11 -16.03
C ILE A 218 -0.23 4.49 -16.61
N PRO A 219 -0.87 4.91 -17.72
CA PRO A 219 -0.68 6.24 -18.28
C PRO A 219 -1.05 7.36 -17.28
N GLU A 220 -0.29 8.45 -17.27
CA GLU A 220 -0.61 9.62 -16.43
C GLU A 220 -2.02 10.16 -16.73
N ALA A 221 -2.42 10.19 -18.02
CA ALA A 221 -3.76 10.61 -18.42
C ALA A 221 -4.85 9.79 -17.73
N THR A 222 -4.66 8.47 -17.58
CA THR A 222 -5.62 7.60 -16.90
C THR A 222 -5.70 7.91 -15.39
N ILE A 223 -4.57 8.20 -14.72
CA ILE A 223 -4.58 8.62 -13.32
C ILE A 223 -5.33 9.95 -13.16
N LEU A 224 -5.11 10.88 -14.09
CA LEU A 224 -5.79 12.20 -14.08
C LEU A 224 -7.28 12.11 -14.40
N GLU A 225 -7.74 11.09 -15.14
CA GLU A 225 -9.16 10.82 -15.37
C GLU A 225 -9.89 10.37 -14.10
N PHE A 226 -9.18 9.77 -13.12
CA PHE A 226 -9.74 9.39 -11.83
C PHE A 226 -9.81 10.56 -10.85
N ALA A 227 -9.04 11.64 -11.09
CA ALA A 227 -8.93 12.75 -10.16
C ALA A 227 -10.17 13.67 -10.21
N ASP A 228 -10.66 14.06 -9.04
CA ASP A 228 -11.71 15.06 -8.86
C ASP A 228 -11.39 16.00 -7.67
N GLU A 229 -10.25 16.71 -7.76
CA GLU A 229 -9.73 17.57 -6.68
C GLU A 229 -10.74 18.58 -6.10
N LYS A 230 -11.79 18.87 -6.82
CA LYS A 230 -12.80 19.87 -6.46
C LYS A 230 -14.15 19.26 -6.09
N ASP A 231 -14.23 17.94 -6.05
CA ASP A 231 -15.50 17.21 -5.79
C ASP A 231 -16.63 17.77 -6.68
N VAL A 232 -16.39 17.80 -7.99
CA VAL A 232 -17.33 18.39 -8.97
C VAL A 232 -18.64 17.60 -9.01
N ASN A 233 -18.58 16.30 -8.78
CA ASN A 233 -19.74 15.42 -8.76
C ASN A 233 -20.52 15.49 -7.43
N ASN A 234 -19.96 16.15 -6.39
CA ASN A 234 -20.49 16.33 -5.03
C ASN A 234 -20.80 15.00 -4.31
N ASP A 235 -19.92 14.00 -4.47
CA ASP A 235 -20.02 12.73 -3.75
C ASP A 235 -19.21 12.71 -2.43
N GLY A 236 -18.46 13.77 -2.15
CA GLY A 236 -17.63 13.93 -0.96
C GLY A 236 -16.25 13.30 -1.10
N ILE A 237 -15.82 12.92 -2.31
CA ILE A 237 -14.53 12.27 -2.59
C ILE A 237 -13.75 13.16 -3.56
N SER A 238 -12.60 13.66 -3.12
CA SER A 238 -11.79 14.63 -3.84
C SER A 238 -10.37 14.10 -4.15
N GLY A 239 -10.27 12.92 -4.75
CA GLY A 239 -9.00 12.30 -5.10
C GLY A 239 -8.12 13.21 -5.96
N LYS A 240 -6.82 13.38 -5.56
CA LYS A 240 -5.87 14.19 -6.31
C LYS A 240 -4.51 13.50 -6.49
N PRO A 241 -3.79 13.74 -7.60
CA PRO A 241 -2.42 13.24 -7.76
C PRO A 241 -1.46 13.97 -6.81
N ASN A 242 -0.41 13.27 -6.35
CA ASN A 242 0.73 13.93 -5.73
C ASN A 242 1.75 14.31 -6.82
N TYR A 243 2.00 15.60 -7.02
CA TYR A 243 3.08 16.06 -7.88
C TYR A 243 4.36 16.14 -7.06
N VAL A 244 5.37 15.38 -7.48
CA VAL A 244 6.59 15.15 -6.73
C VAL A 244 7.84 15.44 -7.58
N TRP A 245 8.96 15.74 -6.93
CA TRP A 245 10.21 15.95 -7.64
C TRP A 245 10.79 14.65 -8.19
N ASP A 246 10.93 14.58 -9.49
CA ASP A 246 11.60 13.51 -10.20
C ASP A 246 13.10 13.88 -10.34
N VAL A 247 13.93 13.16 -9.58
CA VAL A 247 15.38 13.44 -9.51
C VAL A 247 16.07 13.16 -10.84
N GLU A 248 15.56 12.24 -11.65
CA GLU A 248 16.13 11.90 -12.93
C GLU A 248 15.75 12.92 -14.01
N LYS A 249 14.51 13.39 -14.01
CA LYS A 249 14.01 14.39 -14.95
C LYS A 249 14.32 15.83 -14.54
N GLN A 250 14.69 16.07 -13.26
CA GLN A 250 14.84 17.42 -12.69
C GLN A 250 13.58 18.28 -12.86
N ALA A 251 12.41 17.68 -12.69
CA ALA A 251 11.10 18.30 -12.87
C ALA A 251 10.05 17.64 -11.98
N GLU A 252 8.87 18.25 -11.84
CA GLU A 252 7.72 17.60 -11.21
C GLU A 252 7.16 16.48 -12.10
N SER A 253 6.80 15.36 -11.50
CA SER A 253 6.11 14.22 -12.11
C SER A 253 4.99 13.75 -11.18
N ILE A 254 4.02 12.98 -11.70
CA ILE A 254 2.99 12.35 -10.87
C ILE A 254 3.64 11.24 -10.03
N GLY A 255 3.48 11.34 -8.72
CA GLY A 255 3.89 10.32 -7.76
C GLY A 255 2.97 9.09 -7.82
N ARG A 256 3.55 7.90 -7.67
CA ARG A 256 2.84 6.61 -7.78
C ARG A 256 3.12 5.67 -6.62
N PHE A 257 4.30 5.80 -5.99
CA PHE A 257 4.80 4.88 -5.00
C PHE A 257 4.98 5.57 -3.63
N GLY A 258 5.14 4.74 -2.59
CA GLY A 258 5.09 5.19 -1.20
C GLY A 258 3.67 5.40 -0.70
N TRP A 259 3.51 5.55 0.61
CA TRP A 259 2.20 5.70 1.26
C TRP A 259 1.49 7.02 0.92
N LYS A 260 2.25 8.05 0.56
CA LYS A 260 1.73 9.35 0.13
C LYS A 260 2.01 9.63 -1.36
N ALA A 261 2.17 8.59 -2.18
CA ALA A 261 2.52 8.74 -3.59
C ALA A 261 3.72 9.69 -3.80
N ASN A 262 4.74 9.60 -2.93
CA ASN A 262 5.85 10.56 -2.90
C ASN A 262 7.04 10.18 -3.79
N GLN A 263 6.90 9.11 -4.59
CA GLN A 263 7.92 8.65 -5.54
C GLN A 263 7.33 8.47 -6.94
N PRO A 264 7.94 9.06 -7.99
CA PRO A 264 7.38 9.02 -9.34
C PRO A 264 7.69 7.72 -10.09
N SER A 265 8.79 7.03 -9.73
CA SER A 265 9.27 5.82 -10.40
C SER A 265 9.81 4.79 -9.44
N ILE A 266 9.80 3.52 -9.86
CA ILE A 266 10.41 2.41 -9.09
C ILE A 266 11.92 2.64 -8.94
N LYS A 267 12.59 3.12 -9.98
CA LYS A 267 14.02 3.40 -9.92
C LYS A 267 14.38 4.42 -8.84
N GLN A 268 13.63 5.52 -8.74
CA GLN A 268 13.86 6.53 -7.70
C GLN A 268 13.47 5.99 -6.32
N GLN A 269 12.39 5.21 -6.19
CA GLN A 269 12.02 4.55 -4.93
C GLN A 269 13.10 3.60 -4.46
N VAL A 270 13.67 2.77 -5.35
CA VAL A 270 14.76 1.83 -5.03
C VAL A 270 16.03 2.59 -4.62
N ALA A 271 16.41 3.62 -5.36
CA ALA A 271 17.57 4.46 -5.01
C ALA A 271 17.37 5.18 -3.67
N GLY A 272 16.16 5.69 -3.41
CA GLY A 272 15.79 6.29 -2.14
C GLY A 272 15.83 5.32 -0.95
N ALA A 273 15.45 4.04 -1.18
CA ALA A 273 15.56 2.99 -0.17
C ALA A 273 17.02 2.60 0.09
N PHE A 274 17.87 2.52 -0.94
CA PHE A 274 19.30 2.34 -0.74
C PHE A 274 19.89 3.44 0.14
N SER A 275 19.57 4.70 -0.13
CA SER A 275 20.06 5.85 0.64
C SER A 275 19.42 5.90 2.04
N GLY A 276 18.10 5.88 2.15
CA GLY A 276 17.38 6.07 3.41
C GLY A 276 17.45 4.86 4.34
N ASP A 277 17.30 3.65 3.83
CA ASP A 277 17.13 2.45 4.66
C ASP A 277 18.44 1.70 4.90
N LEU A 278 19.41 1.77 3.95
CA LEU A 278 20.71 1.09 4.03
C LEU A 278 21.91 2.06 4.16
N GLY A 279 21.70 3.35 4.01
CA GLY A 279 22.74 4.36 4.06
C GLY A 279 23.73 4.30 2.87
N LEU A 280 23.29 3.81 1.70
CA LEU A 280 24.12 3.59 0.53
C LEU A 280 23.95 4.69 -0.51
N THR A 281 25.04 5.22 -1.00
CA THR A 281 25.05 6.19 -2.10
C THR A 281 24.75 5.58 -3.45
N SER A 282 24.16 6.33 -4.35
CA SER A 282 23.89 5.97 -5.76
C SER A 282 24.07 7.19 -6.68
N SER A 283 24.00 6.97 -7.99
CA SER A 283 24.03 8.09 -8.95
C SER A 283 22.87 9.08 -8.78
N LEU A 284 21.71 8.62 -8.28
CA LEU A 284 20.55 9.47 -7.97
C LEU A 284 20.64 10.18 -6.61
N PHE A 285 21.23 9.52 -5.63
CA PHE A 285 21.42 10.02 -4.26
C PHE A 285 22.90 9.85 -3.87
N PRO A 286 23.77 10.79 -4.26
CA PRO A 286 25.22 10.64 -4.11
C PRO A 286 25.76 11.01 -2.74
N ASN A 287 24.92 11.55 -1.84
CA ASN A 287 25.34 12.02 -0.53
C ASN A 287 25.05 10.95 0.52
N GLU A 288 26.02 10.79 1.43
CA GLU A 288 25.87 9.99 2.63
C GLU A 288 24.77 10.54 3.55
N ASN A 289 24.14 9.65 4.32
CA ASN A 289 23.05 9.98 5.24
C ASN A 289 23.55 9.88 6.69
N CYS A 290 24.18 10.94 7.20
CA CYS A 290 24.64 11.04 8.60
C CYS A 290 23.89 12.12 9.36
N PRO A 291 23.79 12.00 10.71
CA PRO A 291 23.30 13.08 11.55
C PRO A 291 24.12 14.36 11.40
N ASP A 292 23.48 15.51 11.61
CA ASP A 292 24.17 16.80 11.56
C ASP A 292 25.33 16.84 12.57
N GLY A 293 26.45 17.43 12.13
CA GLY A 293 27.70 17.49 12.90
C GLY A 293 28.54 16.22 12.91
N VAL A 294 28.08 15.15 12.24
CA VAL A 294 28.86 13.92 12.03
C VAL A 294 29.52 13.97 10.64
N ASP A 295 30.85 13.83 10.62
CA ASP A 295 31.61 13.76 9.37
C ASP A 295 31.54 12.34 8.80
N CYS A 296 30.70 12.14 7.81
CA CYS A 296 30.53 10.86 7.10
C CYS A 296 31.81 10.32 6.48
N SER A 297 32.75 11.16 6.08
CA SER A 297 34.00 10.75 5.43
C SER A 297 34.94 9.96 6.34
N GLN A 298 34.67 9.92 7.64
CA GLN A 298 35.43 9.13 8.60
C GLN A 298 35.03 7.64 8.62
N PHE A 299 33.92 7.30 8.02
CA PHE A 299 33.45 5.92 7.99
C PHE A 299 33.94 5.16 6.76
N PRO A 300 34.02 3.81 6.86
CA PRO A 300 34.33 2.98 5.72
C PRO A 300 33.33 3.15 4.57
N ASN A 301 33.82 3.34 3.35
CA ASN A 301 33.03 3.53 2.13
C ASN A 301 33.36 2.42 1.13
N GLY A 302 32.35 1.87 0.48
CA GLY A 302 32.44 0.76 -0.48
C GLY A 302 32.71 1.20 -1.92
N GLY A 303 32.68 2.50 -2.20
CA GLY A 303 32.86 3.08 -3.55
C GLY A 303 32.16 4.41 -3.72
N THR A 304 32.31 5.02 -4.90
CA THR A 304 31.65 6.30 -5.20
C THR A 304 31.01 6.24 -6.60
N PRO A 305 29.70 6.02 -6.70
CA PRO A 305 28.80 5.58 -5.61
C PRO A 305 29.00 4.11 -5.22
N GLU A 306 28.49 3.71 -4.05
CA GLU A 306 28.53 2.32 -3.56
C GLU A 306 27.59 1.42 -4.37
N VAL A 307 26.39 1.89 -4.67
CA VAL A 307 25.43 1.21 -5.55
C VAL A 307 25.69 1.63 -6.98
N THR A 308 26.30 0.74 -7.77
CA THR A 308 26.51 1.00 -9.20
C THR A 308 25.18 1.09 -9.95
N ASP A 309 25.14 1.84 -11.09
CA ASP A 309 23.96 1.92 -11.94
C ASP A 309 23.48 0.54 -12.41
N LYS A 310 24.41 -0.40 -12.60
CA LYS A 310 24.07 -1.78 -12.96
C LYS A 310 23.32 -2.47 -11.80
N ALA A 311 23.76 -2.33 -10.56
CA ALA A 311 23.10 -2.89 -9.39
C ALA A 311 21.73 -2.26 -9.19
N LEU A 312 21.64 -0.92 -9.25
CA LEU A 312 20.38 -0.17 -9.18
C LEU A 312 19.39 -0.65 -10.25
N SER A 313 19.82 -0.76 -11.51
CA SER A 313 18.99 -1.26 -12.60
C SER A 313 18.49 -2.70 -12.35
N ARG A 314 19.32 -3.59 -11.79
CA ARG A 314 18.90 -4.98 -11.51
C ARG A 314 17.82 -5.05 -10.44
N VAL A 315 17.98 -4.30 -9.35
CA VAL A 315 16.94 -4.22 -8.29
C VAL A 315 15.68 -3.55 -8.81
N THR A 316 15.79 -2.52 -9.65
CA THR A 316 14.64 -1.90 -10.31
C THR A 316 13.87 -2.90 -11.17
N ILE A 317 14.56 -3.66 -12.04
CA ILE A 317 13.91 -4.69 -12.88
C ILE A 317 13.24 -5.77 -12.02
N TYR A 318 13.92 -6.25 -10.98
CA TYR A 318 13.33 -7.19 -10.02
C TYR A 318 12.02 -6.66 -9.43
N SER A 319 12.06 -5.47 -8.83
CA SER A 319 10.90 -4.83 -8.19
C SER A 319 9.77 -4.55 -9.19
N SER A 320 10.10 -4.22 -10.44
CA SER A 320 9.11 -3.95 -11.50
C SER A 320 8.44 -5.21 -12.03
N THR A 321 9.08 -6.38 -11.93
CA THR A 321 8.65 -7.58 -12.64
C THR A 321 8.21 -8.73 -11.74
N LEU A 322 7.95 -8.44 -10.46
CA LEU A 322 7.22 -9.36 -9.57
C LEU A 322 5.76 -9.47 -10.07
N GLY A 323 5.35 -10.70 -10.36
CA GLY A 323 4.01 -10.99 -10.87
C GLY A 323 2.93 -10.80 -9.82
N VAL A 324 1.72 -10.53 -10.27
CA VAL A 324 0.55 -10.40 -9.39
C VAL A 324 -0.08 -11.77 -9.18
N PRO A 325 -0.34 -12.22 -7.95
CA PRO A 325 -1.06 -13.47 -7.72
C PRO A 325 -2.45 -13.48 -8.34
N VAL A 326 -2.85 -14.64 -8.85
CA VAL A 326 -4.19 -14.88 -9.39
C VAL A 326 -5.25 -14.60 -8.33
N ARG A 327 -6.36 -13.97 -8.72
CA ARG A 327 -7.51 -13.80 -7.85
C ARG A 327 -8.16 -15.15 -7.57
N ARG A 328 -8.45 -15.43 -6.31
CA ARG A 328 -9.00 -16.71 -5.84
C ARG A 328 -10.53 -16.67 -5.84
N ASN A 329 -11.16 -17.81 -6.16
CA ASN A 329 -12.64 -18.00 -6.08
C ASN A 329 -13.43 -16.88 -6.78
N HIS A 330 -12.91 -16.36 -7.90
CA HIS A 330 -13.45 -15.19 -8.59
C HIS A 330 -14.86 -15.38 -9.14
N ASP A 331 -15.29 -16.61 -9.37
CA ASP A 331 -16.59 -17.03 -9.91
C ASP A 331 -17.56 -17.62 -8.86
N ASP A 332 -17.13 -17.67 -7.58
CA ASP A 332 -17.99 -18.08 -6.47
C ASP A 332 -19.09 -17.06 -6.22
N GLN A 333 -20.34 -17.51 -6.06
CA GLN A 333 -21.51 -16.62 -5.90
C GLN A 333 -21.43 -15.72 -4.69
N GLU A 334 -20.95 -16.22 -3.53
CA GLU A 334 -20.80 -15.39 -2.33
C GLU A 334 -19.73 -14.32 -2.51
N ILE A 335 -18.66 -14.64 -3.27
CA ILE A 335 -17.60 -13.67 -3.63
C ILE A 335 -18.13 -12.62 -4.60
N LEU A 336 -18.94 -13.00 -5.58
CA LEU A 336 -19.58 -12.09 -6.52
C LEU A 336 -20.60 -11.17 -5.83
N GLU A 337 -21.41 -11.70 -4.91
CA GLU A 337 -22.30 -10.91 -4.07
C GLU A 337 -21.53 -9.93 -3.17
N GLY A 338 -20.38 -10.36 -2.63
CA GLY A 338 -19.46 -9.51 -1.89
C GLY A 338 -18.88 -8.37 -2.74
N LYS A 339 -18.56 -8.63 -4.02
CA LYS A 339 -18.15 -7.62 -5.01
C LYS A 339 -19.26 -6.58 -5.24
N GLU A 340 -20.49 -7.03 -5.42
CA GLU A 340 -21.62 -6.12 -5.59
C GLU A 340 -21.87 -5.26 -4.34
N LEU A 341 -21.74 -5.84 -3.15
CA LEU A 341 -21.82 -5.08 -1.89
C LEU A 341 -20.69 -4.05 -1.79
N PHE A 342 -19.45 -4.44 -2.06
CA PHE A 342 -18.28 -3.54 -2.10
C PHE A 342 -18.53 -2.36 -3.06
N ASN A 343 -19.11 -2.62 -4.23
CA ASN A 343 -19.48 -1.59 -5.19
C ASN A 343 -20.61 -0.69 -4.67
N SER A 344 -21.63 -1.27 -4.03
CA SER A 344 -22.83 -0.56 -3.58
C SER A 344 -22.58 0.37 -2.41
N ILE A 345 -21.64 0.01 -1.51
CA ILE A 345 -21.20 0.86 -0.39
C ILE A 345 -20.06 1.82 -0.79
N ASN A 346 -19.84 2.01 -2.09
CA ASN A 346 -18.95 2.98 -2.71
C ASN A 346 -17.45 2.82 -2.44
N CYS A 347 -16.98 1.64 -2.03
CA CYS A 347 -15.53 1.39 -1.90
C CYS A 347 -14.77 1.57 -3.23
N LYS A 348 -15.45 1.26 -4.36
CA LYS A 348 -14.89 1.39 -5.71
C LYS A 348 -14.59 2.84 -6.15
N ALA A 349 -15.04 3.84 -5.42
CA ALA A 349 -14.78 5.24 -5.77
C ALA A 349 -13.28 5.58 -5.67
N CYS A 350 -12.56 5.00 -4.69
CA CYS A 350 -11.10 5.09 -4.56
C CYS A 350 -10.42 3.79 -5.03
N HIS A 351 -10.99 2.64 -4.70
CA HIS A 351 -10.48 1.33 -5.11
C HIS A 351 -11.00 0.96 -6.51
N ILE A 352 -10.53 1.69 -7.54
CA ILE A 352 -10.90 1.49 -8.95
C ILE A 352 -10.58 0.04 -9.35
N PRO A 353 -11.60 -0.74 -9.78
CA PRO A 353 -11.42 -2.19 -9.95
C PRO A 353 -10.50 -2.59 -11.10
N LYS A 354 -10.52 -1.82 -12.20
CA LYS A 354 -9.89 -2.22 -13.46
C LYS A 354 -9.33 -1.00 -14.20
N THR A 355 -8.14 -1.16 -14.75
CA THR A 355 -7.50 -0.20 -15.65
C THR A 355 -6.61 -0.92 -16.66
N MET A 356 -5.96 -0.16 -17.54
CA MET A 356 -5.04 -0.71 -18.55
C MET A 356 -3.70 -0.01 -18.46
N THR A 357 -2.62 -0.78 -18.56
CA THR A 357 -1.27 -0.24 -18.69
C THR A 357 -1.02 0.29 -20.12
N GLY A 358 -0.16 1.28 -20.24
CA GLY A 358 0.31 1.82 -21.52
C GLY A 358 1.64 1.20 -21.97
N THR A 359 2.46 2.00 -22.64
CA THR A 359 3.81 1.62 -23.05
C THR A 359 4.77 1.62 -21.87
N HIS A 360 5.72 0.69 -21.87
CA HIS A 360 6.75 0.56 -20.85
C HIS A 360 8.07 0.03 -21.46
N SER A 361 9.22 0.32 -20.85
CA SER A 361 10.52 -0.19 -21.31
C SER A 361 10.68 -1.71 -21.16
N ILE A 362 9.85 -2.36 -20.31
CA ILE A 362 9.77 -3.81 -20.16
C ILE A 362 8.50 -4.29 -20.88
N PRO A 363 8.60 -4.97 -22.04
CA PRO A 363 7.45 -5.34 -22.87
C PRO A 363 6.38 -6.17 -22.14
N ALA A 364 6.78 -6.97 -21.15
CA ALA A 364 5.84 -7.77 -20.35
C ALA A 364 4.79 -6.95 -19.59
N LEU A 365 5.04 -5.67 -19.36
CA LEU A 365 4.18 -4.75 -18.59
C LEU A 365 3.27 -3.91 -19.48
N GLU A 366 3.47 -3.95 -20.81
CA GLU A 366 2.70 -3.12 -21.75
C GLU A 366 1.31 -3.67 -22.04
N ASN A 367 0.34 -2.76 -22.19
CA ASN A 367 -1.00 -3.03 -22.66
C ASN A 367 -1.73 -4.16 -21.91
N GLN A 368 -1.47 -4.28 -20.60
CA GLN A 368 -2.11 -5.25 -19.72
C GLN A 368 -3.44 -4.70 -19.19
N ILE A 369 -4.51 -5.49 -19.27
CA ILE A 369 -5.73 -5.22 -18.50
C ILE A 369 -5.49 -5.71 -17.08
N ILE A 370 -5.47 -4.81 -16.12
CA ILE A 370 -5.13 -5.10 -14.72
C ILE A 370 -6.29 -4.75 -13.78
N ARG A 371 -6.33 -5.44 -12.62
CA ARG A 371 -7.35 -5.23 -11.59
C ARG A 371 -6.70 -4.91 -10.24
N PRO A 372 -6.10 -3.70 -10.11
CA PRO A 372 -5.33 -3.33 -8.93
C PRO A 372 -6.20 -2.89 -7.76
N TYR A 373 -7.44 -2.50 -7.98
CA TYR A 373 -8.31 -1.89 -6.97
C TYR A 373 -7.65 -0.66 -6.32
N THR A 374 -7.22 0.28 -7.14
CA THR A 374 -6.62 1.58 -6.74
C THR A 374 -6.76 2.59 -7.87
N ASP A 375 -6.86 3.85 -7.52
CA ASP A 375 -6.75 5.01 -8.41
C ASP A 375 -5.35 5.66 -8.38
N LEU A 376 -4.49 5.26 -7.42
CA LEU A 376 -3.18 5.86 -7.11
C LEU A 376 -3.25 7.32 -6.61
N LEU A 377 -4.42 7.83 -6.30
CA LEU A 377 -4.62 9.20 -5.83
C LEU A 377 -4.50 9.33 -4.31
N LEU A 378 -4.32 10.55 -3.86
CA LEU A 378 -4.38 10.94 -2.46
C LEU A 378 -5.83 11.23 -2.06
N HIS A 379 -6.22 10.72 -0.89
CA HIS A 379 -7.51 10.98 -0.26
C HIS A 379 -7.32 11.39 1.19
N ASP A 380 -8.12 12.35 1.67
CA ASP A 380 -8.19 12.69 3.09
C ASP A 380 -8.87 11.56 3.86
N MET A 381 -8.09 10.88 4.70
CA MET A 381 -8.53 9.74 5.49
C MET A 381 -8.93 10.13 6.92
N GLY A 382 -9.07 11.42 7.19
CA GLY A 382 -9.49 11.96 8.48
C GLY A 382 -8.39 11.96 9.55
N ASN A 383 -8.72 12.55 10.70
CA ASN A 383 -7.77 12.80 11.78
C ASN A 383 -7.24 11.52 12.47
N ASP A 384 -7.98 10.42 12.42
CA ASP A 384 -7.57 9.19 13.11
C ASP A 384 -6.43 8.46 12.39
N LEU A 385 -6.30 8.67 11.07
CA LEU A 385 -5.19 8.16 10.26
C LEU A 385 -4.12 9.22 9.97
N ALA A 386 -4.33 10.48 10.36
CA ALA A 386 -3.38 11.55 10.12
C ALA A 386 -2.04 11.35 10.83
N ASP A 387 -0.94 11.63 10.12
CA ASP A 387 0.41 11.74 10.68
C ASP A 387 0.84 13.20 10.86
N ASN A 388 0.04 14.16 10.39
CA ASN A 388 0.30 15.59 10.35
C ASN A 388 1.58 16.00 9.61
N ALA A 389 2.19 15.07 8.86
CA ALA A 389 3.42 15.28 8.10
C ALA A 389 3.07 15.41 6.60
N PRO A 390 3.09 16.62 6.03
CA PRO A 390 2.92 16.80 4.59
C PRO A 390 4.08 16.16 3.82
N ASP A 391 3.83 15.72 2.58
CA ASP A 391 4.84 15.11 1.72
C ASP A 391 4.56 15.51 0.25
N PHE A 392 5.27 16.50 -0.27
CA PHE A 392 4.97 17.24 -1.50
C PHE A 392 3.58 17.90 -1.45
N LYS A 393 2.63 17.47 -2.31
CA LYS A 393 1.26 18.01 -2.31
C LYS A 393 0.33 17.26 -1.34
N ALA A 394 0.79 16.15 -0.78
CA ALA A 394 0.02 15.43 0.23
C ALA A 394 0.02 16.18 1.56
N THR A 395 -1.15 16.39 2.15
CA THR A 395 -1.31 16.91 3.50
C THR A 395 -1.04 15.85 4.57
N GLY A 396 -1.07 16.23 5.84
CA GLY A 396 -0.92 15.28 6.96
C GLY A 396 -2.04 14.25 7.07
N ASN A 397 -3.21 14.50 6.49
CA ASN A 397 -4.37 13.61 6.53
C ASN A 397 -4.47 12.71 5.29
N GLU A 398 -3.74 13.05 4.23
CA GLU A 398 -3.90 12.38 2.95
C GLU A 398 -2.96 11.20 2.78
N TRP A 399 -3.52 10.12 2.21
CA TRP A 399 -2.83 8.88 1.90
C TRP A 399 -3.21 8.39 0.52
N ARG A 400 -2.23 7.78 -0.18
CA ARG A 400 -2.49 7.15 -1.47
C ARG A 400 -3.33 5.88 -1.29
N THR A 401 -4.35 5.69 -2.12
CA THR A 401 -5.07 4.41 -2.21
C THR A 401 -4.09 3.29 -2.58
N PRO A 402 -3.80 2.32 -1.70
CA PRO A 402 -2.92 1.20 -2.05
C PRO A 402 -3.67 0.18 -2.91
N PRO A 403 -2.97 -0.57 -3.80
CA PRO A 403 -3.58 -1.67 -4.51
C PRO A 403 -4.01 -2.77 -3.54
N LEU A 404 -5.15 -3.42 -3.83
CA LEU A 404 -5.68 -4.51 -3.00
C LEU A 404 -5.31 -5.90 -3.50
N TRP A 405 -4.75 -6.06 -4.70
CA TRP A 405 -4.30 -7.36 -5.18
C TRP A 405 -3.30 -8.02 -4.22
N GLY A 406 -3.45 -9.32 -4.00
CA GLY A 406 -2.64 -10.08 -3.06
C GLY A 406 -2.92 -9.82 -1.58
N ILE A 407 -3.85 -8.92 -1.21
CA ILE A 407 -4.13 -8.60 0.20
C ILE A 407 -4.54 -9.83 1.02
N GLY A 408 -5.30 -10.75 0.43
CA GLY A 408 -5.70 -11.99 1.10
C GLY A 408 -4.59 -13.02 1.26
N LEU A 409 -3.41 -12.81 0.64
CA LEU A 409 -2.24 -13.70 0.76
C LEU A 409 -1.20 -13.20 1.78
N ILE A 410 -1.37 -11.99 2.34
CA ILE A 410 -0.39 -11.41 3.28
C ILE A 410 -0.16 -12.36 4.48
N GLU A 411 -1.21 -12.95 5.03
CA GLU A 411 -1.08 -13.91 6.14
C GLU A 411 -0.27 -15.15 5.73
N THR A 412 -0.55 -15.72 4.56
CA THR A 412 0.15 -16.89 4.04
C THR A 412 1.63 -16.59 3.78
N VAL A 413 1.95 -15.42 3.21
CA VAL A 413 3.32 -15.04 2.83
C VAL A 413 4.12 -14.55 4.03
N ASN A 414 3.53 -13.67 4.85
CA ASN A 414 4.23 -12.92 5.89
C ASN A 414 3.93 -13.39 7.32
N GLY A 415 2.90 -14.23 7.54
CA GLY A 415 2.50 -14.72 8.87
C GLY A 415 1.77 -13.68 9.72
N HIS A 416 1.28 -12.60 9.12
CA HIS A 416 0.49 -11.55 9.77
C HIS A 416 -0.46 -10.88 8.77
N THR A 417 -1.39 -10.09 9.27
CA THR A 417 -2.34 -9.30 8.45
C THR A 417 -2.36 -7.83 8.84
N ASN A 418 -1.20 -7.29 9.29
CA ASN A 418 -1.12 -5.88 9.66
C ASN A 418 -1.29 -4.99 8.43
N LEU A 419 -2.30 -4.11 8.42
CA LEU A 419 -2.70 -3.25 7.30
C LEU A 419 -2.60 -1.77 7.69
N LEU A 420 -2.90 -0.89 6.74
CA LEU A 420 -2.70 0.56 6.78
C LEU A 420 -1.23 0.97 6.76
N HIS A 421 -0.97 2.29 6.75
CA HIS A 421 0.38 2.84 6.58
C HIS A 421 1.35 2.50 7.72
N ASP A 422 0.84 2.26 8.91
CA ASP A 422 1.61 2.00 10.13
C ASP A 422 1.37 0.60 10.74
N GLY A 423 0.58 -0.24 10.06
CA GLY A 423 0.32 -1.61 10.52
C GLY A 423 -0.67 -1.73 11.68
N ARG A 424 -1.40 -0.65 12.01
CA ARG A 424 -2.32 -0.64 13.16
C ARG A 424 -3.51 -1.60 13.04
N ALA A 425 -4.02 -1.84 11.85
CA ALA A 425 -5.12 -2.75 11.60
C ALA A 425 -4.62 -4.18 11.53
N ARG A 426 -5.18 -5.09 12.32
CA ARG A 426 -4.78 -6.49 12.43
C ARG A 426 -5.43 -7.41 11.39
N ASN A 427 -6.42 -6.89 10.67
CA ASN A 427 -7.15 -7.58 9.61
C ASN A 427 -7.88 -6.58 8.71
N ILE A 428 -8.56 -7.08 7.67
CA ILE A 428 -9.28 -6.27 6.68
C ILE A 428 -10.43 -5.49 7.33
N GLU A 429 -11.19 -6.12 8.24
CA GLU A 429 -12.30 -5.47 8.94
C GLU A 429 -11.81 -4.25 9.74
N GLU A 430 -10.75 -4.40 10.51
CA GLU A 430 -10.15 -3.28 11.25
C GLU A 430 -9.64 -2.17 10.30
N ALA A 431 -9.08 -2.55 9.14
CA ALA A 431 -8.65 -1.57 8.16
C ALA A 431 -9.84 -0.73 7.64
N ILE A 432 -10.97 -1.37 7.33
CA ILE A 432 -12.20 -0.67 6.92
C ILE A 432 -12.70 0.25 8.04
N LEU A 433 -12.71 -0.24 9.29
CA LEU A 433 -13.20 0.54 10.44
C LEU A 433 -12.32 1.74 10.81
N TRP A 434 -11.04 1.75 10.38
CA TRP A 434 -10.17 2.91 10.50
C TRP A 434 -10.38 3.97 9.40
N HIS A 435 -11.08 3.65 8.33
CA HIS A 435 -11.37 4.64 7.28
C HIS A 435 -12.16 5.81 7.84
N GLY A 436 -11.81 7.03 7.43
CA GLY A 436 -12.44 8.29 7.85
C GLY A 436 -12.37 9.32 6.73
N GLY A 437 -12.64 10.59 7.01
CA GLY A 437 -12.60 11.64 6.02
C GLY A 437 -13.48 11.34 4.81
N GLU A 438 -12.93 11.33 3.62
CA GLU A 438 -13.65 11.01 2.37
C GLU A 438 -14.26 9.60 2.37
N ALA A 439 -13.64 8.65 3.07
CA ALA A 439 -14.13 7.27 3.17
C ALA A 439 -15.10 7.02 4.34
N GLU A 440 -15.43 8.04 5.15
CA GLU A 440 -16.31 7.90 6.32
C GLU A 440 -17.68 7.32 5.96
N LYS A 441 -18.27 7.79 4.85
CA LYS A 441 -19.56 7.28 4.41
C LYS A 441 -19.50 5.80 4.04
N ALA A 442 -18.52 5.38 3.28
CA ALA A 442 -18.36 3.98 2.89
C ALA A 442 -18.14 3.08 4.12
N LYS A 443 -17.36 3.54 5.13
CA LYS A 443 -17.23 2.85 6.43
C LYS A 443 -18.58 2.73 7.14
N GLN A 444 -19.37 3.79 7.23
CA GLN A 444 -20.67 3.75 7.88
C GLN A 444 -21.64 2.83 7.14
N ASP A 445 -21.63 2.83 5.81
CA ASP A 445 -22.43 1.90 5.02
C ASP A 445 -22.02 0.44 5.29
N PHE A 446 -20.70 0.14 5.39
CA PHE A 446 -20.22 -1.17 5.81
C PHE A 446 -20.67 -1.56 7.23
N VAL A 447 -20.59 -0.64 8.19
CA VAL A 447 -21.03 -0.86 9.57
C VAL A 447 -22.51 -1.20 9.64
N ASN A 448 -23.34 -0.63 8.76
CA ASN A 448 -24.78 -0.86 8.70
C ASN A 448 -25.18 -2.15 7.96
N LEU A 449 -24.28 -2.82 7.27
CA LEU A 449 -24.54 -4.13 6.68
C LEU A 449 -24.85 -5.19 7.77
N SER A 450 -25.65 -6.17 7.42
CA SER A 450 -25.83 -7.36 8.25
C SER A 450 -24.51 -8.12 8.42
N LEU A 451 -24.41 -8.96 9.44
CA LEU A 451 -23.22 -9.80 9.66
C LEU A 451 -22.87 -10.67 8.42
N THR A 452 -23.88 -11.21 7.74
CA THR A 452 -23.70 -12.02 6.52
C THR A 452 -23.16 -11.18 5.37
N GLU A 453 -23.69 -9.98 5.16
CA GLU A 453 -23.23 -9.07 4.11
C GLU A 453 -21.82 -8.57 4.39
N ARG A 454 -21.49 -8.17 5.63
CA ARG A 454 -20.11 -7.82 6.02
C ARG A 454 -19.15 -8.96 5.69
N LYS A 455 -19.53 -10.20 6.06
CA LYS A 455 -18.69 -11.38 5.75
C LYS A 455 -18.44 -11.51 4.24
N LYS A 456 -19.45 -11.34 3.39
CA LYS A 456 -19.29 -11.40 1.92
C LYS A 456 -18.33 -10.33 1.41
N VAL A 457 -18.43 -9.08 1.89
CA VAL A 457 -17.48 -8.01 1.54
C VAL A 457 -16.05 -8.38 1.94
N LEU A 458 -15.85 -8.89 3.16
CA LEU A 458 -14.53 -9.31 3.64
C LEU A 458 -13.96 -10.48 2.84
N ASP A 459 -14.79 -11.47 2.50
CA ASP A 459 -14.37 -12.64 1.70
C ASP A 459 -14.04 -12.23 0.25
N PHE A 460 -14.81 -11.29 -0.32
CA PHE A 460 -14.47 -10.67 -1.61
C PHE A 460 -13.08 -10.01 -1.56
N ILE A 461 -12.81 -9.13 -0.58
CA ILE A 461 -11.50 -8.47 -0.45
C ILE A 461 -10.38 -9.50 -0.23
N LYS A 462 -10.62 -10.55 0.55
CA LYS A 462 -9.67 -11.66 0.72
C LYS A 462 -9.44 -12.44 -0.57
N SER A 463 -10.37 -12.44 -1.51
CA SER A 463 -10.19 -13.12 -2.80
C SER A 463 -9.20 -12.40 -3.71
N LEU A 464 -9.03 -11.10 -3.51
CA LEU A 464 -8.06 -10.26 -4.24
C LEU A 464 -6.63 -10.58 -3.79
#